data_0a0bc1aa72e9c54991fecc982a3f2395
#
_entry.id   0a0bc1aa72e9c54991fecc982a3f2395
#
_cell.length_a   1.000
_cell.length_b   1.000
_cell.length_c   1.000
_cell.angle_alpha   90.00
_cell.angle_beta   90.00
_cell.angle_gamma   90.00
#
_symmetry.space_group_name_H-M   'P 1'
#
loop_
_entity.id
_entity.type
_entity.pdbx_description
1 polymer ?
#
loop_
_entity_poly.entity_id
_entity_poly.type
_entity_poly.pdbx_seq_one_letter_code
_entity_poly.pdbx_strand_id
1 'polypeptide(L)'
;GDMDARTAAGLRDTLQKAYREHAQTPRRLGGVPGYVSVETFAERPPVVERICEVLDKGFRPCDIMILVRGATDGARVAAELLDFKRRNDDPRYRFDVMTQEALIVGNAPVSSFIAAALRLSLNPDDSLSRAVYNHYLGRGFDRPLPGDERTFFRSIRLLSPEEAFERIVMRHALHDDRQQTAYLQAIHEQIIGFCASKIADIALFLDWWEQQGQNRSLSVDESATTVEITTIHKAKGLEKRVVLIPWCSWQL
;
A
#
# COMPACT_ATOMS: atom_id res chain seq x y z
N GLY A 1 4.82 42.15 -3.01
CA GLY A 1 5.01 43.23 -3.97
C GLY A 1 4.06 43.01 -5.12
N ASP A 2 3.23 43.99 -5.43
CA ASP A 2 2.29 43.95 -6.53
C ASP A 2 3.05 43.78 -7.85
N MET A 3 2.71 42.77 -8.58
CA MET A 3 3.24 42.52 -9.91
C MET A 3 2.63 43.54 -10.88
N ASP A 4 3.48 44.34 -11.54
CA ASP A 4 3.05 45.35 -12.52
C ASP A 4 2.15 44.71 -13.59
N ALA A 5 1.07 45.38 -13.97
CA ALA A 5 0.08 44.92 -14.95
C ALA A 5 0.70 44.51 -16.31
N ARG A 6 1.83 45.14 -16.72
CA ARG A 6 2.58 44.75 -17.92
C ARG A 6 3.29 43.41 -17.76
N THR A 7 3.87 43.15 -16.59
CA THR A 7 4.52 41.88 -16.26
C THR A 7 3.48 40.74 -16.21
N ALA A 8 2.31 41.01 -15.62
CA ALA A 8 1.20 40.04 -15.57
C ALA A 8 0.65 39.73 -16.97
N ALA A 9 0.52 40.73 -17.86
CA ALA A 9 0.08 40.54 -19.24
C ALA A 9 1.12 39.71 -20.05
N GLY A 10 2.41 40.03 -19.90
CA GLY A 10 3.50 39.29 -20.54
C GLY A 10 3.59 37.85 -20.08
N LEU A 11 3.38 37.58 -18.79
CA LEU A 11 3.35 36.23 -18.23
C LEU A 11 2.14 35.43 -18.76
N ARG A 12 0.97 36.08 -18.86
CA ARG A 12 -0.25 35.47 -19.41
C ARG A 12 -0.07 35.11 -20.89
N ASP A 13 0.51 35.96 -21.70
CA ASP A 13 0.81 35.73 -23.13
C ASP A 13 1.82 34.58 -23.29
N THR A 14 2.86 34.55 -22.46
CA THR A 14 3.86 33.47 -22.44
C THR A 14 3.25 32.15 -22.07
N LEU A 15 2.39 32.10 -21.04
CA LEU A 15 1.67 30.90 -20.65
C LEU A 15 0.69 30.44 -21.74
N GLN A 16 -0.06 31.37 -22.34
CA GLN A 16 -0.96 31.02 -23.44
C GLN A 16 -0.20 30.45 -24.66
N LYS A 17 0.99 30.97 -24.97
CA LYS A 17 1.85 30.44 -26.04
C LYS A 17 2.43 29.09 -25.69
N ALA A 18 2.92 28.90 -24.45
CA ALA A 18 3.48 27.63 -23.96
C ALA A 18 2.45 26.48 -23.93
N TYR A 19 1.19 26.83 -23.68
CA TYR A 19 0.09 25.85 -23.59
C TYR A 19 -0.82 25.85 -24.81
N ARG A 20 -0.43 26.45 -25.93
CA ARG A 20 -1.25 26.55 -27.15
C ARG A 20 -1.60 25.18 -27.75
N GLU A 21 -0.71 24.18 -27.58
CA GLU A 21 -0.86 22.81 -28.09
C GLU A 21 -1.10 21.79 -26.96
N HIS A 22 -1.70 22.21 -25.85
CA HIS A 22 -1.97 21.34 -24.71
C HIS A 22 -3.18 20.42 -24.91
N ALA A 23 -3.96 20.62 -25.98
CA ALA A 23 -5.11 19.77 -26.27
C ALA A 23 -4.67 18.35 -26.59
N GLN A 24 -5.06 17.41 -25.72
CA GLN A 24 -4.81 16.00 -25.97
C GLN A 24 -5.73 15.50 -27.08
N THR A 25 -5.15 14.80 -28.06
CA THR A 25 -5.95 14.14 -29.09
C THR A 25 -6.51 12.84 -28.51
N PRO A 26 -7.83 12.65 -28.47
CA PRO A 26 -8.41 11.42 -27.94
C PRO A 26 -7.99 10.22 -28.78
N ARG A 27 -7.56 9.13 -28.13
CA ARG A 27 -7.16 7.88 -28.80
C ARG A 27 -8.30 7.20 -29.57
N ARG A 28 -9.56 7.46 -29.19
CA ARG A 28 -10.77 6.93 -29.82
C ARG A 28 -11.71 8.09 -30.14
N LEU A 29 -11.94 8.32 -31.41
CA LEU A 29 -13.01 9.22 -31.91
C LEU A 29 -14.33 8.42 -31.90
N GLY A 30 -15.39 8.96 -31.28
CA GLY A 30 -16.71 8.34 -31.28
C GLY A 30 -17.05 7.46 -30.06
N GLY A 31 -16.31 7.56 -28.96
CA GLY A 31 -16.67 6.92 -27.69
C GLY A 31 -17.81 7.64 -26.95
N VAL A 32 -18.38 6.97 -25.94
CA VAL A 32 -19.31 7.61 -25.00
C VAL A 32 -18.60 8.80 -24.34
N PRO A 33 -19.23 10.00 -24.30
CA PRO A 33 -18.59 11.16 -23.69
C PRO A 33 -18.27 10.88 -22.21
N GLY A 34 -17.08 11.32 -21.76
CA GLY A 34 -16.71 11.27 -20.35
C GLY A 34 -17.56 12.23 -19.52
N TYR A 35 -17.69 11.94 -18.24
CA TYR A 35 -18.39 12.78 -17.28
C TYR A 35 -17.39 13.37 -16.28
N VAL A 36 -17.50 14.66 -16.03
CA VAL A 36 -16.72 15.38 -14.99
C VAL A 36 -17.68 16.15 -14.11
N SER A 37 -17.58 15.98 -12.80
CA SER A 37 -18.30 16.76 -11.80
C SER A 37 -17.33 17.44 -10.86
N VAL A 38 -17.59 18.68 -10.52
CA VAL A 38 -16.83 19.45 -9.53
C VAL A 38 -17.81 19.97 -8.50
N GLU A 39 -17.53 19.70 -7.24
CA GLU A 39 -18.38 20.05 -6.11
C GLU A 39 -17.61 20.83 -5.06
N THR A 40 -18.31 21.70 -4.35
CA THR A 40 -17.78 22.40 -3.19
C THR A 40 -18.42 21.81 -1.92
N PHE A 41 -17.64 21.70 -0.87
CA PHE A 41 -18.08 21.20 0.44
C PHE A 41 -17.58 22.11 1.56
N ALA A 42 -18.32 22.19 2.65
CA ALA A 42 -17.98 23.08 3.76
C ALA A 42 -17.05 22.39 4.79
N GLU A 43 -17.32 21.13 5.13
CA GLU A 43 -16.60 20.44 6.22
C GLU A 43 -15.72 19.29 5.71
N ARG A 44 -16.29 18.36 4.96
CA ARG A 44 -15.57 17.19 4.41
C ARG A 44 -16.02 16.87 2.98
N PRO A 45 -15.11 16.30 2.16
CA PRO A 45 -15.52 15.82 0.86
C PRO A 45 -16.48 14.61 1.00
N PRO A 46 -17.55 14.53 0.21
CA PRO A 46 -18.54 13.45 0.29
C PRO A 46 -18.05 12.18 -0.43
N VAL A 47 -16.91 11.61 0.01
CA VAL A 47 -16.26 10.47 -0.67
C VAL A 47 -17.13 9.22 -0.62
N VAL A 48 -17.66 8.89 0.56
CA VAL A 48 -18.51 7.70 0.76
C VAL A 48 -19.77 7.79 -0.10
N GLU A 49 -20.42 8.95 -0.07
CA GLU A 49 -21.64 9.22 -0.82
C GLU A 49 -21.41 9.06 -2.33
N ARG A 50 -20.27 9.56 -2.85
CA ARG A 50 -19.91 9.43 -4.27
C ARG A 50 -19.59 7.99 -4.66
N ILE A 51 -18.92 7.22 -3.79
CA ILE A 51 -18.71 5.80 -4.03
C ILE A 51 -20.02 5.04 -4.12
N CYS A 52 -20.95 5.26 -3.17
CA CYS A 52 -22.26 4.64 -3.20
C CYS A 52 -23.03 4.96 -4.48
N GLU A 53 -23.06 6.23 -4.92
CA GLU A 53 -23.70 6.63 -6.17
C GLU A 53 -23.10 5.96 -7.42
N VAL A 54 -21.76 5.79 -7.43
CA VAL A 54 -21.06 5.12 -8.52
C VAL A 54 -21.40 3.63 -8.55
N LEU A 55 -21.46 2.99 -7.38
CA LEU A 55 -21.86 1.59 -7.26
C LEU A 55 -23.33 1.38 -7.66
N ASP A 56 -24.24 2.30 -7.29
CA ASP A 56 -25.64 2.27 -7.70
C ASP A 56 -25.83 2.42 -9.22
N LYS A 57 -24.88 3.07 -9.90
CA LYS A 57 -24.83 3.15 -11.37
C LYS A 57 -24.27 1.90 -12.04
N GLY A 58 -23.94 0.85 -11.26
CA GLY A 58 -23.48 -0.44 -11.76
C GLY A 58 -21.95 -0.54 -12.01
N PHE A 59 -21.17 0.43 -11.55
CA PHE A 59 -19.71 0.28 -11.53
C PHE A 59 -19.30 -0.67 -10.40
N ARG A 60 -18.19 -1.36 -10.60
CA ARG A 60 -17.60 -2.24 -9.57
C ARG A 60 -16.63 -1.47 -8.70
N PRO A 61 -16.35 -1.90 -7.47
CA PRO A 61 -15.34 -1.27 -6.62
C PRO A 61 -13.96 -1.15 -7.31
N CYS A 62 -13.53 -2.16 -8.07
CA CYS A 62 -12.27 -2.14 -8.81
C CYS A 62 -12.21 -1.12 -9.97
N ASP A 63 -13.36 -0.62 -10.39
CA ASP A 63 -13.44 0.45 -11.40
C ASP A 63 -13.14 1.84 -10.81
N ILE A 64 -13.03 1.95 -9.45
CA ILE A 64 -12.92 3.21 -8.71
C ILE A 64 -11.48 3.40 -8.20
N MET A 65 -10.91 4.55 -8.49
CA MET A 65 -9.64 5.02 -7.93
C MET A 65 -9.86 6.36 -7.22
N ILE A 66 -9.30 6.49 -6.02
CA ILE A 66 -9.30 7.74 -5.26
C ILE A 66 -7.89 8.32 -5.30
N LEU A 67 -7.77 9.52 -5.89
CA LEU A 67 -6.50 10.22 -5.98
C LEU A 67 -6.36 11.23 -4.85
N VAL A 68 -5.27 11.11 -4.12
CA VAL A 68 -4.90 12.01 -3.03
C VAL A 68 -3.55 12.67 -3.28
N ARG A 69 -3.28 13.81 -2.63
CA ARG A 69 -1.99 14.49 -2.78
C ARG A 69 -0.87 13.79 -2.00
N GLY A 70 -1.16 13.32 -0.80
CA GLY A 70 -0.18 12.71 0.08
C GLY A 70 -0.70 11.50 0.84
N ALA A 71 0.21 10.76 1.48
CA ALA A 71 -0.11 9.55 2.23
C ALA A 71 -1.06 9.83 3.42
N THR A 72 -0.93 11.00 4.07
CA THR A 72 -1.81 11.43 5.18
C THR A 72 -3.26 11.56 4.72
N ASP A 73 -3.49 12.16 3.55
CA ASP A 73 -4.83 12.26 2.97
C ASP A 73 -5.37 10.88 2.61
N GLY A 74 -4.51 10.02 2.07
CA GLY A 74 -4.86 8.62 1.76
C GLY A 74 -5.29 7.84 3.01
N ALA A 75 -4.54 7.96 4.10
CA ALA A 75 -4.88 7.33 5.38
C ALA A 75 -6.22 7.85 5.95
N ARG A 76 -6.49 9.15 5.81
CA ARG A 76 -7.75 9.77 6.24
C ARG A 76 -8.95 9.22 5.46
N VAL A 77 -8.84 9.14 4.14
CA VAL A 77 -9.88 8.54 3.29
C VAL A 77 -10.06 7.07 3.61
N ALA A 78 -8.98 6.31 3.74
CA ALA A 78 -9.05 4.90 4.09
C ALA A 78 -9.76 4.67 5.43
N ALA A 79 -9.45 5.47 6.45
CA ALA A 79 -10.12 5.39 7.76
C ALA A 79 -11.62 5.68 7.65
N GLU A 80 -12.04 6.67 6.87
CA GLU A 80 -13.44 7.01 6.63
C GLU A 80 -14.18 5.85 5.95
N LEU A 81 -13.59 5.26 4.90
CA LEU A 81 -14.18 4.13 4.18
C LEU A 81 -14.27 2.86 5.02
N LEU A 82 -13.26 2.58 5.85
CA LEU A 82 -13.27 1.45 6.77
C LEU A 82 -14.31 1.64 7.87
N ASP A 83 -14.51 2.86 8.35
CA ASP A 83 -15.56 3.18 9.32
C ASP A 83 -16.96 3.01 8.71
N PHE A 84 -17.17 3.47 7.50
CA PHE A 84 -18.39 3.22 6.73
C PHE A 84 -18.66 1.72 6.57
N LYS A 85 -17.66 0.93 6.16
CA LYS A 85 -17.75 -0.52 6.02
C LYS A 85 -18.18 -1.21 7.32
N ARG A 86 -17.71 -0.73 8.48
CA ARG A 86 -18.08 -1.30 9.78
C ARG A 86 -19.52 -0.99 10.20
N ARG A 87 -20.07 0.13 9.75
CA ARG A 87 -21.42 0.60 10.12
C ARG A 87 -22.49 0.20 9.11
N ASN A 88 -22.09 -0.24 7.92
CA ASN A 88 -23.01 -0.53 6.83
C ASN A 88 -23.00 -2.02 6.49
N ASP A 89 -24.16 -2.67 6.64
CA ASP A 89 -24.37 -4.08 6.32
C ASP A 89 -25.00 -4.30 4.93
N ASP A 90 -25.29 -3.23 4.17
CA ASP A 90 -25.91 -3.34 2.84
C ASP A 90 -24.95 -4.05 1.86
N PRO A 91 -25.34 -5.22 1.31
CA PRO A 91 -24.50 -5.98 0.39
C PRO A 91 -24.06 -5.20 -0.86
N ARG A 92 -24.84 -4.19 -1.28
CA ARG A 92 -24.54 -3.37 -2.47
C ARG A 92 -23.28 -2.52 -2.29
N TYR A 93 -22.95 -2.18 -1.04
CA TYR A 93 -21.84 -1.31 -0.70
C TYR A 93 -20.71 -2.08 0.03
N ARG A 94 -20.63 -3.39 -0.22
CA ARG A 94 -19.50 -4.19 0.27
C ARG A 94 -18.33 -4.03 -0.67
N PHE A 95 -17.29 -3.38 -0.19
CA PHE A 95 -16.02 -3.24 -0.89
C PHE A 95 -14.85 -3.30 0.09
N ASP A 96 -13.70 -3.66 -0.42
CA ASP A 96 -12.44 -3.57 0.28
C ASP A 96 -11.74 -2.27 -0.09
N VAL A 97 -10.87 -1.78 0.79
CA VAL A 97 -10.09 -0.56 0.58
C VAL A 97 -8.63 -0.94 0.53
N MET A 98 -7.95 -0.51 -0.51
CA MET A 98 -6.54 -0.75 -0.70
C MET A 98 -5.80 0.57 -0.86
N THR A 99 -4.79 0.79 -0.01
CA THR A 99 -3.83 1.88 -0.20
C THR A 99 -2.55 1.32 -0.81
N GLN A 100 -1.83 2.12 -1.56
CA GLN A 100 -0.53 1.68 -2.10
C GLN A 100 0.52 1.41 -1.01
N GLU A 101 0.41 2.08 0.12
CA GLU A 101 1.24 1.80 1.29
C GLU A 101 0.95 0.41 1.89
N ALA A 102 -0.31 -0.03 1.85
CA ALA A 102 -0.69 -1.38 2.26
C ALA A 102 -0.12 -2.46 1.33
N LEU A 103 0.17 -2.13 0.07
CA LEU A 103 0.80 -3.05 -0.87
C LEU A 103 2.31 -3.24 -0.64
N ILE A 104 2.96 -2.35 0.11
CA ILE A 104 4.39 -2.49 0.40
C ILE A 104 4.58 -3.69 1.33
N VAL A 105 5.31 -4.69 0.85
CA VAL A 105 5.48 -5.97 1.55
C VAL A 105 6.05 -5.76 2.96
N GLY A 106 7.01 -4.86 3.13
CA GLY A 106 7.63 -4.57 4.43
C GLY A 106 6.70 -3.96 5.48
N ASN A 107 5.58 -3.34 5.05
CA ASN A 107 4.61 -2.74 5.97
C ASN A 107 3.65 -3.76 6.60
N ALA A 108 3.60 -4.97 6.08
CA ALA A 108 2.74 -6.00 6.64
C ALA A 108 3.26 -6.50 8.00
N PRO A 109 2.39 -6.72 8.99
CA PRO A 109 2.79 -7.24 10.31
C PRO A 109 3.58 -8.55 10.22
N VAL A 110 3.19 -9.47 9.33
CA VAL A 110 3.89 -10.73 9.13
C VAL A 110 5.30 -10.54 8.57
N SER A 111 5.53 -9.52 7.74
CA SER A 111 6.86 -9.20 7.18
C SER A 111 7.83 -8.75 8.28
N SER A 112 7.35 -7.87 9.15
CA SER A 112 8.12 -7.42 10.32
C SER A 112 8.42 -8.57 11.28
N PHE A 113 7.44 -9.48 11.47
CA PHE A 113 7.59 -10.67 12.29
C PHE A 113 8.66 -11.63 11.72
N ILE A 114 8.60 -11.96 10.43
CA ILE A 114 9.59 -12.83 9.77
C ILE A 114 11.00 -12.22 9.85
N ALA A 115 11.13 -10.93 9.52
CA ALA A 115 12.42 -10.25 9.62
C ALA A 115 12.98 -10.25 11.06
N ALA A 116 12.11 -10.02 12.07
CA ALA A 116 12.50 -10.10 13.47
C ALA A 116 12.92 -11.51 13.89
N ALA A 117 12.19 -12.54 13.46
CA ALA A 117 12.52 -13.94 13.74
C ALA A 117 13.88 -14.35 13.12
N LEU A 118 14.14 -13.93 11.88
CA LEU A 118 15.43 -14.14 11.23
C LEU A 118 16.58 -13.41 11.96
N ARG A 119 16.37 -12.15 12.42
CA ARG A 119 17.38 -11.45 13.25
C ARG A 119 17.62 -12.14 14.58
N LEU A 120 16.58 -12.65 15.24
CA LEU A 120 16.70 -13.40 16.49
C LEU A 120 17.47 -14.72 16.30
N SER A 121 17.45 -15.33 15.11
CA SER A 121 18.30 -16.49 14.83
C SER A 121 19.79 -16.16 14.83
N LEU A 122 20.15 -14.96 14.38
CA LEU A 122 21.53 -14.45 14.40
C LEU A 122 21.94 -13.94 15.77
N ASN A 123 21.05 -13.16 16.42
CA ASN A 123 21.27 -12.61 17.75
C ASN A 123 20.00 -12.74 18.63
N PRO A 124 19.88 -13.80 19.45
CA PRO A 124 18.74 -14.02 20.34
C PRO A 124 18.54 -12.95 21.43
N ASP A 125 19.53 -12.10 21.64
CA ASP A 125 19.49 -11.03 22.66
C ASP A 125 19.14 -9.65 22.07
N ASP A 126 18.87 -9.56 20.76
CA ASP A 126 18.38 -8.33 20.14
C ASP A 126 17.00 -7.95 20.71
N SER A 127 17.00 -6.88 21.51
CA SER A 127 15.83 -6.41 22.23
C SER A 127 14.74 -5.88 21.30
N LEU A 128 15.12 -5.21 20.20
CA LEU A 128 14.17 -4.64 19.26
C LEU A 128 13.46 -5.76 18.48
N SER A 129 14.19 -6.70 17.92
CA SER A 129 13.61 -7.83 17.21
C SER A 129 12.76 -8.70 18.14
N ARG A 130 13.17 -8.88 19.41
CA ARG A 130 12.36 -9.56 20.41
C ARG A 130 11.04 -8.83 20.69
N ALA A 131 11.05 -7.51 20.80
CA ALA A 131 9.85 -6.72 21.01
C ALA A 131 8.86 -6.86 19.83
N VAL A 132 9.34 -6.76 18.59
CA VAL A 132 8.52 -6.96 17.37
C VAL A 132 7.95 -8.37 17.32
N TYR A 133 8.76 -9.38 17.57
CA TYR A 133 8.37 -10.78 17.59
C TYR A 133 7.28 -11.06 18.64
N ASN A 134 7.50 -10.58 19.87
CA ASN A 134 6.53 -10.73 20.96
C ASN A 134 5.22 -9.99 20.67
N HIS A 135 5.30 -8.79 20.12
CA HIS A 135 4.12 -7.99 19.76
C HIS A 135 3.22 -8.74 18.77
N TYR A 136 3.79 -9.30 17.73
CA TYR A 136 3.04 -10.08 16.73
C TYR A 136 2.32 -11.27 17.37
N LEU A 137 2.94 -11.93 18.33
CA LEU A 137 2.37 -13.06 19.07
C LEU A 137 1.40 -12.64 20.21
N GLY A 138 1.06 -11.35 20.33
CA GLY A 138 0.19 -10.85 21.40
C GLY A 138 0.80 -10.92 22.80
N ARG A 139 2.14 -10.93 22.89
CA ARG A 139 2.88 -10.98 24.16
C ARG A 139 3.40 -9.59 24.56
N GLY A 140 3.76 -9.42 25.83
CA GLY A 140 4.40 -8.19 26.29
C GLY A 140 5.76 -7.97 25.62
N PHE A 141 6.07 -6.72 25.23
CA PHE A 141 7.29 -6.34 24.48
C PHE A 141 8.59 -6.81 25.15
N ASP A 142 8.68 -6.69 26.47
CA ASP A 142 9.90 -6.99 27.25
C ASP A 142 10.01 -8.46 27.66
N ARG A 143 9.05 -9.30 27.29
CA ARG A 143 9.06 -10.71 27.68
C ARG A 143 10.31 -11.41 27.16
N PRO A 144 11.08 -12.09 28.03
CA PRO A 144 12.21 -12.90 27.58
C PRO A 144 11.77 -14.03 26.65
N LEU A 145 12.62 -14.39 25.70
CA LEU A 145 12.36 -15.57 24.86
C LEU A 145 12.41 -16.84 25.72
N PRO A 146 11.37 -17.70 25.66
CA PRO A 146 11.37 -19.03 26.28
C PRO A 146 12.56 -19.86 25.80
N GLY A 147 12.97 -20.84 26.61
CA GLY A 147 14.13 -21.69 26.29
C GLY A 147 13.98 -22.51 25.02
N ASP A 148 12.76 -22.97 24.73
CA ASP A 148 12.44 -23.68 23.49
C ASP A 148 12.53 -22.78 22.25
N GLU A 149 12.16 -21.50 22.37
CA GLU A 149 12.31 -20.52 21.28
C GLU A 149 13.77 -20.20 21.04
N ARG A 150 14.57 -20.02 22.10
CA ARG A 150 16.03 -19.83 21.96
C ARG A 150 16.68 -21.04 21.28
N THR A 151 16.25 -22.25 21.60
CA THR A 151 16.73 -23.48 20.97
C THR A 151 16.30 -23.51 19.49
N PHE A 152 15.08 -23.14 19.19
CA PHE A 152 14.58 -23.04 17.82
C PHE A 152 15.42 -22.05 17.01
N PHE A 153 15.62 -20.81 17.47
CA PHE A 153 16.43 -19.81 16.76
C PHE A 153 17.86 -20.28 16.51
N ARG A 154 18.48 -20.98 17.48
CA ARG A 154 19.80 -21.58 17.25
C ARG A 154 19.79 -22.65 16.16
N SER A 155 18.71 -23.43 16.06
CA SER A 155 18.60 -24.50 15.07
C SER A 155 18.46 -24.02 13.65
N ILE A 156 17.88 -22.83 13.44
CA ILE A 156 17.70 -22.24 12.09
C ILE A 156 18.83 -21.31 11.68
N ARG A 157 19.76 -20.95 12.57
CA ARG A 157 20.81 -19.97 12.34
C ARG A 157 21.71 -20.28 11.14
N LEU A 158 22.00 -21.55 10.88
CA LEU A 158 22.91 -22.01 9.82
C LEU A 158 22.16 -22.51 8.57
N LEU A 159 20.85 -22.39 8.55
CA LEU A 159 20.05 -22.73 7.39
C LEU A 159 20.10 -21.63 6.35
N SER A 160 19.71 -21.96 5.11
CA SER A 160 19.45 -20.93 4.11
C SER A 160 18.28 -20.02 4.53
N PRO A 161 18.17 -18.79 3.99
CA PRO A 161 17.02 -17.91 4.26
C PRO A 161 15.68 -18.59 3.96
N GLU A 162 15.63 -19.40 2.91
CA GLU A 162 14.42 -20.13 2.49
C GLU A 162 14.02 -21.19 3.53
N GLU A 163 14.95 -22.08 3.92
CA GLU A 163 14.69 -23.10 4.93
C GLU A 163 14.34 -22.49 6.29
N ALA A 164 15.03 -21.39 6.68
CA ALA A 164 14.73 -20.68 7.92
C ALA A 164 13.32 -20.07 7.88
N PHE A 165 12.93 -19.46 6.76
CA PHE A 165 11.58 -18.91 6.54
C PHE A 165 10.52 -20.00 6.68
N GLU A 166 10.68 -21.13 5.99
CA GLU A 166 9.72 -22.25 6.06
C GLU A 166 9.56 -22.77 7.50
N ARG A 167 10.68 -22.92 8.23
CA ARG A 167 10.63 -23.36 9.64
C ARG A 167 9.89 -22.37 10.53
N ILE A 168 10.06 -21.05 10.30
CA ILE A 168 9.35 -20.00 11.04
C ILE A 168 7.84 -20.07 10.70
N VAL A 169 7.48 -20.15 9.43
CA VAL A 169 6.09 -20.23 8.96
C VAL A 169 5.39 -21.44 9.57
N MET A 170 6.02 -22.62 9.53
CA MET A 170 5.46 -23.85 10.08
C MET A 170 5.30 -23.78 11.60
N ARG A 171 6.32 -23.28 12.33
CA ARG A 171 6.28 -23.19 13.79
C ARG A 171 5.14 -22.34 14.31
N HIS A 172 4.82 -21.28 13.60
CA HIS A 172 3.81 -20.30 14.02
C HIS A 172 2.50 -20.41 13.27
N ALA A 173 2.33 -21.43 12.42
CA ALA A 173 1.12 -21.67 11.62
C ALA A 173 0.67 -20.41 10.84
N LEU A 174 1.63 -19.63 10.30
CA LEU A 174 1.35 -18.35 9.65
C LEU A 174 0.50 -18.47 8.39
N HIS A 175 0.46 -19.65 7.78
CA HIS A 175 -0.36 -19.97 6.61
C HIS A 175 -1.87 -20.01 6.91
N ASP A 176 -2.27 -20.09 8.19
CA ASP A 176 -3.68 -20.14 8.58
C ASP A 176 -4.33 -18.75 8.51
N ASP A 177 -3.53 -17.68 8.54
CA ASP A 177 -4.03 -16.31 8.40
C ASP A 177 -4.18 -15.91 6.93
N ARG A 178 -5.41 -16.03 6.42
CA ARG A 178 -5.75 -15.68 5.03
C ARG A 178 -5.42 -14.23 4.65
N GLN A 179 -5.47 -13.31 5.61
CA GLN A 179 -5.19 -11.90 5.35
C GLN A 179 -3.71 -11.65 5.08
N GLN A 180 -2.83 -12.49 5.64
CA GLN A 180 -1.39 -12.39 5.51
C GLN A 180 -0.81 -13.28 4.39
N THR A 181 -1.60 -14.17 3.81
CA THR A 181 -1.13 -15.17 2.83
C THR A 181 -0.42 -14.52 1.63
N ALA A 182 -0.97 -13.44 1.06
CA ALA A 182 -0.36 -12.77 -0.08
C ALA A 182 1.02 -12.17 0.26
N TYR A 183 1.17 -11.64 1.46
CA TYR A 183 2.46 -11.11 1.95
C TYR A 183 3.47 -12.23 2.20
N LEU A 184 3.02 -13.36 2.79
CA LEU A 184 3.89 -14.53 2.97
C LEU A 184 4.41 -15.06 1.63
N GLN A 185 3.55 -15.16 0.63
CA GLN A 185 3.94 -15.56 -0.73
C GLN A 185 4.95 -14.58 -1.32
N ALA A 186 4.70 -13.28 -1.23
CA ALA A 186 5.61 -12.26 -1.74
C ALA A 186 6.98 -12.27 -1.04
N ILE A 187 7.01 -12.49 0.27
CA ILE A 187 8.27 -12.66 1.01
C ILE A 187 9.01 -13.90 0.52
N HIS A 188 8.30 -15.03 0.39
CA HIS A 188 8.89 -16.29 -0.07
C HIS A 188 9.48 -16.16 -1.48
N GLU A 189 8.75 -15.57 -2.43
CA GLU A 189 9.26 -15.29 -3.78
C GLU A 189 10.52 -14.42 -3.76
N GLN A 190 10.57 -13.44 -2.87
CA GLN A 190 11.74 -12.58 -2.72
C GLN A 190 12.93 -13.33 -2.13
N ILE A 191 12.70 -14.22 -1.17
CA ILE A 191 13.74 -15.10 -0.60
C ILE A 191 14.29 -16.03 -1.67
N ILE A 192 13.43 -16.71 -2.43
CA ILE A 192 13.84 -17.59 -3.55
C ILE A 192 14.66 -16.81 -4.56
N GLY A 193 14.19 -15.63 -5.00
CA GLY A 193 14.91 -14.78 -5.95
C GLY A 193 16.27 -14.31 -5.41
N PHE A 194 16.37 -14.03 -4.12
CA PHE A 194 17.63 -13.69 -3.47
C PHE A 194 18.59 -14.90 -3.45
N CYS A 195 18.13 -16.06 -3.01
CA CYS A 195 18.95 -17.27 -2.93
C CYS A 195 19.43 -17.76 -4.32
N ALA A 196 18.63 -17.52 -5.36
CA ALA A 196 19.01 -17.87 -6.74
C ALA A 196 20.10 -16.96 -7.32
N SER A 197 20.23 -15.73 -6.84
CA SER A 197 21.12 -14.71 -7.42
C SER A 197 22.30 -14.33 -6.53
N LYS A 198 22.29 -14.73 -5.26
CA LYS A 198 23.28 -14.33 -4.23
C LYS A 198 23.61 -15.52 -3.32
N ILE A 199 24.59 -15.30 -2.44
CA ILE A 199 24.93 -16.27 -1.38
C ILE A 199 23.71 -16.38 -0.44
N ALA A 200 23.20 -17.61 -0.26
CA ALA A 200 22.04 -17.92 0.57
C ALA A 200 22.40 -17.87 2.08
N ASP A 201 22.61 -16.67 2.58
CA ASP A 201 22.95 -16.36 3.98
C ASP A 201 21.91 -15.42 4.59
N ILE A 202 21.49 -15.68 5.84
CA ILE A 202 20.44 -14.92 6.52
C ILE A 202 20.84 -13.47 6.75
N ALA A 203 22.08 -13.18 7.13
CA ALA A 203 22.53 -11.80 7.38
C ALA A 203 22.54 -11.00 6.08
N LEU A 204 23.06 -11.59 4.98
CA LEU A 204 23.06 -10.95 3.67
C LEU A 204 21.64 -10.74 3.12
N PHE A 205 20.73 -11.68 3.39
CA PHE A 205 19.32 -11.50 3.03
C PHE A 205 18.69 -10.34 3.81
N LEU A 206 18.92 -10.24 5.11
CA LEU A 206 18.39 -9.16 5.94
C LEU A 206 18.90 -7.78 5.50
N ASP A 207 20.18 -7.67 5.18
CA ASP A 207 20.76 -6.42 4.64
C ASP A 207 20.09 -6.02 3.32
N TRP A 208 19.91 -6.97 2.42
CA TRP A 208 19.22 -6.73 1.16
C TRP A 208 17.74 -6.40 1.37
N TRP A 209 17.09 -7.08 2.32
CA TRP A 209 15.69 -6.84 2.67
C TRP A 209 15.48 -5.40 3.14
N GLU A 210 16.33 -4.90 4.02
CA GLU A 210 16.26 -3.53 4.53
C GLU A 210 16.47 -2.47 3.45
N GLN A 211 17.36 -2.73 2.51
CA GLN A 211 17.69 -1.77 1.45
C GLN A 211 16.69 -1.79 0.30
N GLN A 212 16.15 -2.93 -0.07
CA GLN A 212 15.38 -3.13 -1.30
C GLN A 212 14.11 -3.95 -1.10
N GLY A 213 14.20 -5.13 -0.47
CA GLY A 213 13.13 -6.11 -0.44
C GLY A 213 11.85 -5.59 0.20
N GLN A 214 11.98 -4.96 1.37
CA GLN A 214 10.84 -4.44 2.12
C GLN A 214 10.02 -3.38 1.36
N ASN A 215 10.63 -2.65 0.44
CA ASN A 215 9.97 -1.59 -0.34
C ASN A 215 9.26 -2.09 -1.60
N ARG A 216 9.34 -3.38 -1.90
CA ARG A 216 8.63 -3.97 -3.03
C ARG A 216 7.14 -4.04 -2.73
N SER A 217 6.34 -3.79 -3.77
CA SER A 217 4.89 -3.89 -3.69
C SER A 217 4.42 -5.29 -4.07
N LEU A 218 3.35 -5.75 -3.42
CA LEU A 218 2.59 -6.91 -3.89
C LEU A 218 2.11 -6.69 -5.32
N SER A 219 2.26 -7.71 -6.16
CA SER A 219 1.48 -7.82 -7.39
C SER A 219 0.10 -8.35 -6.99
N VAL A 220 -0.85 -7.46 -6.79
CA VAL A 220 -2.23 -7.89 -6.51
C VAL A 220 -2.98 -7.88 -7.81
N ASP A 221 -3.52 -9.03 -8.21
CA ASP A 221 -4.59 -9.06 -9.19
C ASP A 221 -5.72 -8.19 -8.65
N GLU A 222 -6.20 -7.23 -9.48
CA GLU A 222 -7.27 -6.32 -9.08
C GLU A 222 -8.49 -7.12 -8.63
N SER A 223 -8.66 -7.28 -7.32
CA SER A 223 -9.88 -7.88 -6.80
C SER A 223 -11.08 -7.05 -7.25
N ALA A 224 -12.08 -7.70 -7.81
CA ALA A 224 -13.30 -7.04 -8.28
C ALA A 224 -14.01 -6.22 -7.19
N THR A 225 -13.66 -6.45 -5.93
CA THR A 225 -14.29 -5.85 -4.74
C THR A 225 -13.48 -4.70 -4.12
N THR A 226 -12.36 -4.28 -4.70
CA THR A 226 -11.43 -3.35 -4.04
C THR A 226 -11.47 -1.96 -4.66
N VAL A 227 -11.68 -0.93 -3.83
CA VAL A 227 -11.48 0.49 -4.15
C VAL A 227 -10.02 0.85 -3.89
N GLU A 228 -9.36 1.44 -4.89
CA GLU A 228 -7.94 1.81 -4.79
C GLU A 228 -7.77 3.26 -4.34
N ILE A 229 -6.90 3.50 -3.36
CA ILE A 229 -6.46 4.84 -2.94
C ILE A 229 -4.99 4.98 -3.29
N THR A 230 -4.64 5.99 -4.07
CA THR A 230 -3.26 6.25 -4.49
C THR A 230 -2.96 7.74 -4.58
N THR A 231 -1.68 8.10 -4.57
CA THR A 231 -1.28 9.50 -4.76
C THR A 231 -1.27 9.86 -6.25
N ILE A 232 -1.52 11.15 -6.57
CA ILE A 232 -1.51 11.68 -7.95
C ILE A 232 -0.19 11.32 -8.67
N HIS A 233 0.95 11.38 -7.98
CA HIS A 233 2.24 11.05 -8.58
C HIS A 233 2.38 9.57 -8.94
N LYS A 234 1.90 8.69 -8.08
CA LYS A 234 1.96 7.24 -8.30
C LYS A 234 0.93 6.75 -9.33
N ALA A 235 -0.18 7.47 -9.47
CA ALA A 235 -1.21 7.17 -10.47
C ALA A 235 -0.81 7.52 -11.91
N LYS A 236 0.34 8.17 -12.12
CA LYS A 236 0.79 8.54 -13.46
C LYS A 236 0.93 7.31 -14.36
N GLY A 237 0.14 7.27 -15.44
CA GLY A 237 0.11 6.14 -16.39
C GLY A 237 -0.91 5.04 -16.04
N LEU A 238 -1.62 5.16 -14.93
CA LEU A 238 -2.74 4.27 -14.59
C LEU A 238 -4.04 4.82 -15.17
N GLU A 239 -4.96 3.90 -15.51
CA GLU A 239 -6.29 4.22 -16.03
C GLU A 239 -7.35 3.53 -15.17
N LYS A 240 -8.41 4.25 -14.80
CA LYS A 240 -9.59 3.71 -14.12
C LYS A 240 -10.85 4.33 -14.73
N ARG A 241 -11.96 3.60 -14.68
CA ARG A 241 -13.23 4.06 -15.22
C ARG A 241 -13.83 5.22 -14.40
N VAL A 242 -13.57 5.24 -13.11
CA VAL A 242 -14.01 6.28 -12.17
C VAL A 242 -12.83 6.76 -11.35
N VAL A 243 -12.62 8.07 -11.35
CA VAL A 243 -11.58 8.72 -10.56
C VAL A 243 -12.24 9.75 -9.65
N LEU A 244 -12.02 9.62 -8.35
CA LEU A 244 -12.46 10.58 -7.35
C LEU A 244 -11.26 11.35 -6.81
N ILE A 245 -11.35 12.67 -6.74
CA ILE A 245 -10.32 13.53 -6.17
C ILE A 245 -10.94 14.32 -5.02
N PRO A 246 -10.80 13.85 -3.77
CA PRO A 246 -11.50 14.44 -2.63
C PRO A 246 -11.16 15.91 -2.37
N TRP A 247 -9.90 16.29 -2.63
CA TRP A 247 -9.42 17.64 -2.41
C TRP A 247 -8.68 18.14 -3.64
N CYS A 248 -9.14 19.29 -4.19
CA CYS A 248 -8.50 20.02 -5.28
C CYS A 248 -8.05 21.42 -4.85
N SER A 249 -7.98 21.69 -3.55
CA SER A 249 -7.72 23.03 -2.96
C SER A 249 -6.24 23.24 -2.57
N TRP A 250 -5.30 22.82 -3.41
CA TRP A 250 -3.89 23.11 -3.18
C TRP A 250 -3.54 24.51 -3.71
N GLN A 251 -2.75 25.25 -2.93
CA GLN A 251 -2.14 26.47 -3.40
C GLN A 251 -1.07 26.15 -4.46
N LEU A 252 -1.14 26.85 -5.58
CA LEU A 252 -0.14 26.84 -6.64
C LEU A 252 1.13 27.59 -6.22
#